data_a4cbba77ed41c9862986ac1f22ab0ec6
#
_entry.id   a4cbba77ed41c9862986ac1f22ab0ec6
#
_cell.length_a   1.000
_cell.length_b   1.000
_cell.length_c   1.000
_cell.angle_alpha   90.00
_cell.angle_beta   90.00
_cell.angle_gamma   90.00
#
_symmetry.space_group_name_H-M   'P 1'
#
loop_
_entity.id
_entity.type
_entity.pdbx_description
1 polymer ?
#
loop_
_entity_poly.entity_id
_entity_poly.type
_entity_poly.pdbx_seq_one_letter_code
_entity_poly.pdbx_strand_id
1 'polypeptide(L)'
;MIRLENVSYSYPDGSSALKNINLEIKEGEFLGVIGRNGSGKSTLALHLNGLLKPEKGKVTVRGLDTQDLAKLPEIRKLVGIVFQNPETQFVGRTLEEDFAFGPENLCLPPAEIRVRVERALEKTGLGKYRYHSPKTLSGGQAQSAALAGVLAMEPECLVFDEVSSALDQSSCNLVLKSIEKLWENGKTIVYVTHNLEELHAADRVIVMDRGKIVLEGCPEEIFSAEVSRRSGIFPPSLVDLATRLRASGINVPWEKVRFPETFAEELCRLFSKT
;
A
#
# COMPACT_ATOMS: atom_id res chain seq x y z
N MET A 1 10.29 1.45 -11.58
CA MET A 1 9.30 0.42 -11.87
C MET A 1 8.04 0.98 -12.52
N ILE A 2 7.36 1.95 -11.92
CA ILE A 2 6.15 2.61 -12.47
C ILE A 2 6.45 4.09 -12.69
N ARG A 3 6.00 4.67 -13.82
CA ARG A 3 6.19 6.08 -14.13
C ARG A 3 4.88 6.70 -14.63
N LEU A 4 4.55 7.84 -14.06
CA LEU A 4 3.43 8.71 -14.44
C LEU A 4 4.01 10.02 -14.99
N GLU A 5 3.58 10.42 -16.18
CA GLU A 5 4.05 11.63 -16.86
C GLU A 5 2.85 12.50 -17.23
N ASN A 6 2.73 13.67 -16.58
CA ASN A 6 1.67 14.67 -16.81
C ASN A 6 0.26 14.10 -16.76
N VAL A 7 0.01 13.13 -15.88
CA VAL A 7 -1.25 12.40 -15.79
C VAL A 7 -2.36 13.27 -15.24
N SER A 8 -3.44 13.36 -16.00
CA SER A 8 -4.70 13.99 -15.57
C SER A 8 -5.87 13.06 -15.86
N TYR A 9 -6.87 13.10 -14.96
CA TYR A 9 -8.07 12.27 -15.08
C TYR A 9 -9.27 12.95 -14.43
N SER A 10 -10.41 12.88 -15.11
CA SER A 10 -11.72 13.29 -14.59
C SER A 10 -12.71 12.14 -14.70
N TYR A 11 -13.59 12.00 -13.72
CA TYR A 11 -14.68 11.04 -13.79
C TYR A 11 -15.78 11.50 -14.76
N PRO A 12 -16.67 10.60 -15.24
CA PRO A 12 -17.74 10.96 -16.18
C PRO A 12 -18.70 12.04 -15.68
N ASP A 13 -18.80 12.23 -14.35
CA ASP A 13 -19.58 13.28 -13.72
C ASP A 13 -18.91 14.68 -13.80
N GLY A 14 -17.73 14.78 -14.41
CA GLY A 14 -16.94 15.99 -14.54
C GLY A 14 -16.03 16.29 -13.34
N SER A 15 -16.04 15.47 -12.29
CA SER A 15 -15.18 15.67 -11.14
C SER A 15 -13.72 15.36 -11.51
N SER A 16 -12.84 16.37 -11.39
CA SER A 16 -11.41 16.24 -11.70
C SER A 16 -10.67 15.60 -10.52
N ALA A 17 -10.16 14.38 -10.72
CA ALA A 17 -9.54 13.57 -9.69
C ALA A 17 -8.01 13.62 -9.69
N LEU A 18 -7.36 13.71 -10.86
CA LEU A 18 -5.91 13.89 -10.99
C LEU A 18 -5.59 15.05 -11.91
N LYS A 19 -4.58 15.86 -11.55
CA LYS A 19 -4.19 17.10 -12.25
C LYS A 19 -2.68 17.16 -12.41
N ASN A 20 -2.21 16.80 -13.61
CA ASN A 20 -0.79 16.89 -13.97
C ASN A 20 0.13 16.16 -12.99
N ILE A 21 -0.19 14.92 -12.67
CA ILE A 21 0.64 14.08 -11.78
C ILE A 21 1.90 13.64 -12.53
N ASN A 22 3.04 13.90 -11.93
CA ASN A 22 4.32 13.35 -12.29
C ASN A 22 4.85 12.58 -11.10
N LEU A 23 5.11 11.28 -11.26
CA LEU A 23 5.54 10.40 -10.20
C LEU A 23 6.35 9.24 -10.78
N GLU A 24 7.47 8.94 -10.17
CA GLU A 24 8.23 7.73 -10.44
C GLU A 24 8.27 6.86 -9.18
N ILE A 25 7.90 5.59 -9.31
CA ILE A 25 7.96 4.59 -8.23
C ILE A 25 9.10 3.63 -8.58
N LYS A 26 10.10 3.57 -7.72
CA LYS A 26 11.29 2.72 -7.92
C LYS A 26 10.99 1.27 -7.57
N GLU A 27 11.81 0.36 -8.05
CA GLU A 27 11.73 -1.06 -7.70
C GLU A 27 12.20 -1.26 -6.25
N GLY A 28 11.48 -2.06 -5.48
CA GLY A 28 11.76 -2.32 -4.07
C GLY A 28 11.42 -1.15 -3.14
N GLU A 29 10.86 -0.04 -3.64
CA GLU A 29 10.49 1.12 -2.84
C GLU A 29 9.20 0.87 -2.05
N PHE A 30 9.14 1.35 -0.80
CA PHE A 30 7.91 1.52 -0.05
C PHE A 30 7.46 2.99 -0.14
N LEU A 31 6.50 3.25 -1.02
CA LEU A 31 5.89 4.57 -1.20
C LEU A 31 4.60 4.70 -0.38
N GLY A 32 4.57 5.64 0.56
CA GLY A 32 3.36 6.07 1.26
C GLY A 32 2.61 7.13 0.45
N VAL A 33 1.28 7.00 0.36
CA VAL A 33 0.42 7.99 -0.29
C VAL A 33 -0.62 8.46 0.70
N ILE A 34 -0.54 9.73 1.10
CA ILE A 34 -1.44 10.33 2.07
C ILE A 34 -2.20 11.53 1.48
N GLY A 35 -3.26 11.93 2.17
CA GLY A 35 -4.07 13.09 1.80
C GLY A 35 -5.50 12.96 2.30
N ARG A 36 -6.25 14.06 2.24
CA ARG A 36 -7.67 14.10 2.68
C ARG A 36 -8.53 13.20 1.78
N ASN A 37 -9.72 12.83 2.28
CA ASN A 37 -10.71 12.14 1.46
C ASN A 37 -11.06 12.99 0.24
N GLY A 38 -11.15 12.35 -0.93
CA GLY A 38 -11.36 13.02 -2.21
C GLY A 38 -10.12 13.73 -2.80
N SER A 39 -8.92 13.56 -2.24
CA SER A 39 -7.69 14.15 -2.80
C SER A 39 -7.17 13.45 -4.06
N GLY A 40 -7.72 12.27 -4.44
CA GLY A 40 -7.34 11.53 -5.63
C GLY A 40 -6.47 10.29 -5.38
N LYS A 41 -6.23 9.89 -4.14
CA LYS A 41 -5.36 8.74 -3.77
C LYS A 41 -5.79 7.43 -4.41
N SER A 42 -7.05 7.01 -4.21
CA SER A 42 -7.58 5.77 -4.81
C SER A 42 -7.61 5.84 -6.34
N THR A 43 -7.89 7.03 -6.90
CA THR A 43 -7.80 7.23 -8.34
C THR A 43 -6.37 7.05 -8.84
N LEU A 44 -5.38 7.57 -8.13
CA LEU A 44 -3.97 7.32 -8.42
C LEU A 44 -3.65 5.82 -8.38
N ALA A 45 -4.04 5.12 -7.31
CA ALA A 45 -3.86 3.68 -7.14
C ALA A 45 -4.40 2.88 -8.34
N LEU A 46 -5.61 3.20 -8.81
CA LEU A 46 -6.24 2.53 -9.95
C LEU A 46 -5.53 2.77 -11.30
N HIS A 47 -4.76 3.85 -11.45
CA HIS A 47 -3.95 4.11 -12.63
C HIS A 47 -2.67 3.25 -12.66
N LEU A 48 -2.15 2.84 -11.49
CA LEU A 48 -0.88 2.11 -11.41
C LEU A 48 -0.91 0.73 -12.06
N ASN A 49 -2.10 0.09 -12.17
CA ASN A 49 -2.26 -1.21 -12.84
C ASN A 49 -3.20 -1.16 -14.07
N GLY A 50 -3.52 0.04 -14.54
CA GLY A 50 -4.36 0.23 -15.73
C GLY A 50 -5.83 -0.13 -15.53
N LEU A 51 -6.37 -0.12 -14.31
CA LEU A 51 -7.82 -0.18 -14.07
C LEU A 51 -8.50 1.12 -14.53
N LEU A 52 -7.86 2.26 -14.28
CA LEU A 52 -8.21 3.52 -14.92
C LEU A 52 -7.13 3.92 -15.92
N LYS A 53 -7.54 4.57 -17.00
CA LYS A 53 -6.65 5.09 -18.02
C LYS A 53 -6.59 6.60 -17.92
N PRO A 54 -5.41 7.22 -18.05
CA PRO A 54 -5.30 8.66 -18.00
C PRO A 54 -6.02 9.31 -19.18
N GLU A 55 -6.71 10.43 -18.91
CA GLU A 55 -7.31 11.29 -19.95
C GLU A 55 -6.22 12.08 -20.69
N LYS A 56 -5.18 12.51 -19.93
CA LYS A 56 -3.98 13.16 -20.47
C LYS A 56 -2.74 12.57 -19.78
N GLY A 57 -1.63 12.63 -20.49
CA GLY A 57 -0.38 12.08 -20.01
C GLY A 57 -0.27 10.57 -20.23
N LYS A 58 0.65 9.95 -19.54
CA LYS A 58 1.01 8.54 -19.73
C LYS A 58 1.35 7.88 -18.41
N VAL A 59 0.94 6.61 -18.27
CA VAL A 59 1.37 5.72 -17.18
C VAL A 59 2.05 4.51 -17.77
N THR A 60 3.25 4.21 -17.32
CA THR A 60 4.00 3.02 -17.75
C THR A 60 4.43 2.16 -16.57
N VAL A 61 4.38 0.84 -16.74
CA VAL A 61 4.82 -0.18 -15.80
C VAL A 61 5.90 -1.01 -16.49
N ARG A 62 7.11 -0.98 -16.02
CA ARG A 62 8.25 -1.61 -16.71
C ARG A 62 8.35 -1.23 -18.20
N GLY A 63 7.99 0.02 -18.52
CA GLY A 63 7.94 0.51 -19.91
C GLY A 63 6.68 0.14 -20.69
N LEU A 64 5.81 -0.74 -20.16
CA LEU A 64 4.52 -1.09 -20.78
C LEU A 64 3.51 0.01 -20.53
N ASP A 65 2.85 0.50 -21.58
CA ASP A 65 1.85 1.55 -21.50
C ASP A 65 0.50 1.00 -21.03
N THR A 66 -0.08 1.60 -19.95
CA THR A 66 -1.39 1.20 -19.44
C THR A 66 -2.56 1.52 -20.38
N GLN A 67 -2.35 2.33 -21.40
CA GLN A 67 -3.38 2.61 -22.43
C GLN A 67 -3.44 1.50 -23.49
N ASP A 68 -2.37 0.69 -23.64
CA ASP A 68 -2.33 -0.44 -24.57
C ASP A 68 -3.08 -1.63 -23.97
N LEU A 69 -4.26 -1.92 -24.51
CA LEU A 69 -5.11 -3.04 -24.06
C LEU A 69 -4.41 -4.41 -24.11
N ALA A 70 -3.54 -4.61 -25.10
CA ALA A 70 -2.81 -5.87 -25.27
C ALA A 70 -1.77 -6.10 -24.16
N LYS A 71 -1.31 -5.02 -23.49
CA LYS A 71 -0.33 -5.07 -22.41
C LYS A 71 -0.95 -5.16 -21.00
N LEU A 72 -2.24 -4.92 -20.86
CA LEU A 72 -2.91 -4.94 -19.56
C LEU A 72 -2.76 -6.26 -18.79
N PRO A 73 -2.85 -7.45 -19.41
CA PRO A 73 -2.64 -8.72 -18.69
C PRO A 73 -1.23 -8.80 -18.06
N GLU A 74 -0.21 -8.36 -18.80
CA GLU A 74 1.16 -8.33 -18.32
C GLU A 74 1.35 -7.30 -17.19
N ILE A 75 0.79 -6.10 -17.34
CA ILE A 75 0.80 -5.05 -16.32
C ILE A 75 0.13 -5.54 -15.03
N ARG A 76 -1.04 -6.19 -15.11
CA ARG A 76 -1.77 -6.71 -13.96
C ARG A 76 -1.10 -7.90 -13.29
N LYS A 77 -0.28 -8.64 -14.01
CA LYS A 77 0.62 -9.63 -13.44
C LYS A 77 1.71 -8.96 -12.59
N LEU A 78 2.24 -7.83 -13.04
CA LEU A 78 3.31 -7.09 -12.36
C LEU A 78 2.81 -6.29 -11.16
N VAL A 79 1.61 -5.72 -11.24
CA VAL A 79 1.05 -4.81 -10.23
C VAL A 79 -0.27 -5.36 -9.70
N GLY A 80 -0.26 -5.88 -8.48
CA GLY A 80 -1.45 -6.31 -7.75
C GLY A 80 -2.04 -5.16 -6.94
N ILE A 81 -3.38 -5.10 -6.83
CA ILE A 81 -4.09 -4.14 -5.95
C ILE A 81 -4.91 -4.89 -4.91
N VAL A 82 -4.85 -4.42 -3.67
CA VAL A 82 -5.75 -4.82 -2.58
C VAL A 82 -6.60 -3.60 -2.22
N PHE A 83 -7.92 -3.76 -2.30
CA PHE A 83 -8.88 -2.67 -2.08
C PHE A 83 -9.28 -2.52 -0.62
N GLN A 84 -9.82 -1.34 -0.29
CA GLN A 84 -10.34 -0.98 1.03
C GLN A 84 -11.40 -1.96 1.53
N ASN A 85 -12.35 -2.33 0.66
CA ASN A 85 -13.41 -3.30 0.98
C ASN A 85 -13.07 -4.66 0.34
N PRO A 86 -12.60 -5.65 1.12
CA PRO A 86 -12.25 -6.96 0.59
C PRO A 86 -13.44 -7.71 -0.01
N GLU A 87 -14.66 -7.48 0.48
CA GLU A 87 -15.86 -8.17 -0.02
C GLU A 87 -16.15 -7.87 -1.49
N THR A 88 -15.80 -6.68 -1.97
CA THR A 88 -15.97 -6.29 -3.38
C THR A 88 -14.92 -6.89 -4.30
N GLN A 89 -13.86 -7.47 -3.74
CA GLN A 89 -12.76 -8.06 -4.48
C GLN A 89 -12.96 -9.55 -4.75
N PHE A 90 -13.73 -10.26 -3.90
CA PHE A 90 -13.95 -11.69 -4.06
C PHE A 90 -14.83 -12.04 -5.26
N VAL A 91 -14.39 -13.00 -6.05
CA VAL A 91 -15.05 -13.54 -7.24
C VAL A 91 -15.43 -15.02 -7.03
N GLY A 92 -14.59 -15.76 -6.31
CA GLY A 92 -14.80 -17.19 -6.01
C GLY A 92 -15.94 -17.45 -5.05
N ARG A 93 -16.56 -18.61 -5.17
CA ARG A 93 -17.56 -19.08 -4.21
C ARG A 93 -16.90 -19.61 -2.94
N THR A 94 -15.69 -20.11 -3.07
CA THR A 94 -14.81 -20.58 -1.99
C THR A 94 -13.50 -19.83 -2.02
N LEU A 95 -12.72 -19.88 -0.93
CA LEU A 95 -11.39 -19.28 -0.90
C LEU A 95 -10.43 -19.93 -1.89
N GLU A 96 -10.54 -21.24 -2.08
CA GLU A 96 -9.71 -21.96 -3.07
C GLU A 96 -9.96 -21.44 -4.49
N GLU A 97 -11.23 -21.30 -4.89
CA GLU A 97 -11.61 -20.74 -6.19
C GLU A 97 -11.15 -19.29 -6.33
N ASP A 98 -11.29 -18.50 -5.27
CA ASP A 98 -10.89 -17.09 -5.29
C ASP A 98 -9.38 -16.93 -5.46
N PHE A 99 -8.58 -17.71 -4.73
CA PHE A 99 -7.12 -17.67 -4.85
C PHE A 99 -6.61 -18.26 -6.18
N ALA A 100 -7.37 -19.16 -6.81
CA ALA A 100 -7.05 -19.69 -8.13
C ALA A 100 -7.36 -18.69 -9.25
N PHE A 101 -8.33 -17.80 -9.06
CA PHE A 101 -8.84 -16.90 -10.10
C PHE A 101 -7.76 -16.04 -10.78
N GLY A 102 -6.87 -15.43 -9.99
CA GLY A 102 -5.76 -14.64 -10.52
C GLY A 102 -4.78 -15.48 -11.36
N PRO A 103 -4.22 -16.56 -10.81
CA PRO A 103 -3.36 -17.49 -11.54
C PRO A 103 -4.00 -18.12 -12.80
N GLU A 104 -5.31 -18.41 -12.77
CA GLU A 104 -6.05 -18.90 -13.94
C GLU A 104 -6.11 -17.84 -15.05
N ASN A 105 -6.38 -16.57 -14.70
CA ASN A 105 -6.36 -15.46 -15.67
C ASN A 105 -4.96 -15.20 -16.25
N LEU A 106 -3.91 -15.63 -15.56
CA LEU A 106 -2.53 -15.62 -16.08
C LEU A 106 -2.23 -16.84 -16.96
N CYS A 107 -3.21 -17.71 -17.21
CA CYS A 107 -3.06 -18.95 -17.99
C CYS A 107 -1.95 -19.86 -17.46
N LEU A 108 -1.74 -19.94 -16.15
CA LEU A 108 -0.74 -20.80 -15.54
C LEU A 108 -1.15 -22.29 -15.63
N PRO A 109 -0.19 -23.22 -15.67
CA PRO A 109 -0.49 -24.65 -15.64
C PRO A 109 -1.24 -25.05 -14.36
N PRO A 110 -2.22 -25.99 -14.41
CA PRO A 110 -3.01 -26.39 -13.25
C PRO A 110 -2.20 -26.83 -12.01
N ALA A 111 -1.06 -27.48 -12.25
CA ALA A 111 -0.15 -27.88 -11.17
C ALA A 111 0.46 -26.68 -10.43
N GLU A 112 0.84 -25.65 -11.17
CA GLU A 112 1.38 -24.41 -10.61
C GLU A 112 0.29 -23.63 -9.85
N ILE A 113 -0.92 -23.54 -10.39
CA ILE A 113 -2.08 -22.91 -9.72
C ILE A 113 -2.30 -23.55 -8.36
N ARG A 114 -2.35 -24.88 -8.28
CA ARG A 114 -2.52 -25.61 -7.00
C ARG A 114 -1.42 -25.26 -5.99
N VAL A 115 -0.16 -25.21 -6.42
CA VAL A 115 0.96 -24.86 -5.52
C VAL A 115 0.84 -23.44 -5.01
N ARG A 116 0.42 -22.49 -5.85
CA ARG A 116 0.23 -21.07 -5.46
C ARG A 116 -0.93 -20.91 -4.48
N VAL A 117 -2.06 -21.59 -4.74
CA VAL A 117 -3.23 -21.59 -3.85
C VAL A 117 -2.86 -22.19 -2.49
N GLU A 118 -2.18 -23.32 -2.45
CA GLU A 118 -1.74 -23.96 -1.19
C GLU A 118 -0.84 -23.01 -0.40
N ARG A 119 0.16 -22.44 -1.04
CA ARG A 119 1.07 -21.47 -0.43
C ARG A 119 0.33 -20.21 0.10
N ALA A 120 -0.69 -19.73 -0.61
CA ALA A 120 -1.49 -18.60 -0.17
C ALA A 120 -2.31 -18.95 1.08
N LEU A 121 -2.94 -20.12 1.11
CA LEU A 121 -3.69 -20.63 2.26
C LEU A 121 -2.80 -20.83 3.50
N GLU A 122 -1.60 -21.37 3.32
CA GLU A 122 -0.63 -21.58 4.39
C GLU A 122 -0.13 -20.24 4.96
N LYS A 123 0.31 -19.32 4.09
CA LYS A 123 0.85 -18.00 4.52
C LYS A 123 -0.15 -17.16 5.30
N THR A 124 -1.43 -17.32 5.04
CA THR A 124 -2.50 -16.58 5.72
C THR A 124 -3.14 -17.34 6.89
N GLY A 125 -2.78 -18.61 7.08
CA GLY A 125 -3.40 -19.47 8.09
C GLY A 125 -4.87 -19.77 7.81
N LEU A 126 -5.33 -19.57 6.57
CA LEU A 126 -6.72 -19.76 6.16
C LEU A 126 -7.03 -21.17 5.62
N GLY A 127 -6.10 -22.14 5.76
CA GLY A 127 -6.26 -23.50 5.26
C GLY A 127 -7.58 -24.20 5.69
N LYS A 128 -8.00 -23.98 6.95
CA LYS A 128 -9.27 -24.51 7.46
C LYS A 128 -10.53 -23.90 6.81
N TYR A 129 -10.38 -22.73 6.17
CA TYR A 129 -11.47 -22.03 5.46
C TYR A 129 -11.43 -22.26 3.94
N ARG A 130 -10.55 -23.13 3.44
CA ARG A 130 -10.36 -23.42 2.01
C ARG A 130 -11.66 -23.49 1.20
N TYR A 131 -12.63 -24.26 1.69
CA TYR A 131 -13.90 -24.51 1.04
C TYR A 131 -15.04 -23.63 1.58
N HIS A 132 -14.76 -22.66 2.44
CA HIS A 132 -15.76 -21.72 2.92
C HIS A 132 -15.92 -20.55 1.95
N SER A 133 -17.11 -19.98 1.97
CA SER A 133 -17.39 -18.76 1.23
C SER A 133 -16.63 -17.59 1.87
N PRO A 134 -15.97 -16.72 1.08
CA PRO A 134 -15.34 -15.51 1.60
C PRO A 134 -16.26 -14.65 2.47
N LYS A 135 -17.56 -14.68 2.19
CA LYS A 135 -18.58 -13.91 2.95
C LYS A 135 -18.77 -14.37 4.40
N THR A 136 -18.23 -15.53 4.78
CA THR A 136 -18.33 -16.07 6.15
C THR A 136 -17.13 -15.69 7.02
N LEU A 137 -16.15 -14.97 6.46
CA LEU A 137 -14.95 -14.56 7.15
C LEU A 137 -15.20 -13.32 8.03
N SER A 138 -14.44 -13.19 9.12
CA SER A 138 -14.35 -11.92 9.83
C SER A 138 -13.64 -10.87 8.98
N GLY A 139 -13.80 -9.58 9.26
CA GLY A 139 -13.18 -8.49 8.50
C GLY A 139 -11.67 -8.67 8.33
N GLY A 140 -10.93 -8.99 9.40
CA GLY A 140 -9.49 -9.24 9.34
C GLY A 140 -9.12 -10.49 8.52
N GLN A 141 -9.95 -11.56 8.61
CA GLN A 141 -9.76 -12.75 7.77
C GLN A 141 -10.05 -12.45 6.30
N ALA A 142 -11.09 -11.67 6.01
CA ALA A 142 -11.44 -11.26 4.66
C ALA A 142 -10.32 -10.40 4.05
N GLN A 143 -9.73 -9.47 4.81
CA GLN A 143 -8.61 -8.67 4.35
C GLN A 143 -7.35 -9.52 4.08
N SER A 144 -7.06 -10.47 4.98
CA SER A 144 -5.96 -11.43 4.77
C SER A 144 -6.22 -12.31 3.54
N ALA A 145 -7.46 -12.73 3.30
CA ALA A 145 -7.84 -13.50 2.13
C ALA A 145 -7.71 -12.69 0.83
N ALA A 146 -8.15 -11.44 0.82
CA ALA A 146 -7.99 -10.55 -0.34
C ALA A 146 -6.50 -10.35 -0.69
N LEU A 147 -5.65 -10.14 0.32
CA LEU A 147 -4.21 -10.09 0.14
C LEU A 147 -3.66 -11.40 -0.43
N ALA A 148 -4.09 -12.55 0.11
CA ALA A 148 -3.65 -13.86 -0.35
C ALA A 148 -3.99 -14.13 -1.82
N GLY A 149 -5.20 -13.78 -2.26
CA GLY A 149 -5.62 -13.89 -3.65
C GLY A 149 -4.72 -13.07 -4.59
N VAL A 150 -4.34 -11.86 -4.20
CA VAL A 150 -3.41 -11.04 -4.97
C VAL A 150 -2.00 -11.64 -4.96
N LEU A 151 -1.52 -12.12 -3.81
CA LEU A 151 -0.20 -12.74 -3.68
C LEU A 151 -0.06 -14.05 -4.47
N ALA A 152 -1.16 -14.77 -4.75
CA ALA A 152 -1.13 -15.95 -5.59
C ALA A 152 -0.69 -15.65 -7.04
N MET A 153 -0.85 -14.42 -7.50
CA MET A 153 -0.30 -13.97 -8.80
C MET A 153 1.21 -13.70 -8.76
N GLU A 154 1.82 -13.61 -7.57
CA GLU A 154 3.23 -13.27 -7.32
C GLU A 154 3.67 -11.92 -7.95
N PRO A 155 2.93 -10.82 -7.74
CA PRO A 155 3.24 -9.54 -8.34
C PRO A 155 4.58 -8.98 -7.83
N GLU A 156 5.19 -8.09 -8.61
CA GLU A 156 6.43 -7.38 -8.23
C GLU A 156 6.11 -6.12 -7.40
N CYS A 157 4.97 -5.49 -7.67
CA CYS A 157 4.46 -4.33 -6.96
C CYS A 157 3.09 -4.64 -6.37
N LEU A 158 2.87 -4.19 -5.16
CA LEU A 158 1.60 -4.30 -4.43
C LEU A 158 1.10 -2.91 -4.08
N VAL A 159 -0.11 -2.61 -4.48
CA VAL A 159 -0.82 -1.37 -4.16
C VAL A 159 -1.89 -1.69 -3.13
N PHE A 160 -1.85 -1.03 -2.00
CA PHE A 160 -2.81 -1.15 -0.90
C PHE A 160 -3.62 0.13 -0.80
N ASP A 161 -4.93 0.05 -1.00
CA ASP A 161 -5.82 1.22 -0.92
C ASP A 161 -6.66 1.16 0.36
N GLU A 162 -6.22 1.87 1.41
CA GLU A 162 -6.87 2.00 2.73
C GLU A 162 -7.26 0.66 3.39
N VAL A 163 -6.41 -0.38 3.24
CA VAL A 163 -6.72 -1.77 3.65
C VAL A 163 -6.89 -1.99 5.15
N SER A 164 -6.47 -1.04 5.97
CA SER A 164 -6.56 -1.09 7.44
C SER A 164 -7.80 -0.40 8.00
N SER A 165 -8.49 0.43 7.20
CA SER A 165 -9.48 1.40 7.67
C SER A 165 -10.72 0.77 8.37
N ALA A 166 -11.05 -0.47 8.06
CA ALA A 166 -12.20 -1.19 8.63
C ALA A 166 -11.78 -2.30 9.63
N LEU A 167 -10.50 -2.37 10.00
CA LEU A 167 -9.95 -3.42 10.86
C LEU A 167 -9.86 -2.96 12.31
N ASP A 168 -10.01 -3.91 13.24
CA ASP A 168 -9.59 -3.70 14.62
C ASP A 168 -8.05 -3.59 14.72
N GLN A 169 -7.55 -3.05 15.83
CA GLN A 169 -6.13 -2.78 16.00
C GLN A 169 -5.25 -4.02 15.86
N SER A 170 -5.73 -5.19 16.32
CA SER A 170 -4.96 -6.44 16.24
C SER A 170 -4.84 -6.94 14.80
N SER A 171 -5.93 -6.92 14.06
CA SER A 171 -5.97 -7.28 12.64
C SER A 171 -5.17 -6.29 11.79
N CYS A 172 -5.25 -4.99 12.09
CA CYS A 172 -4.45 -3.94 11.45
C CYS A 172 -2.95 -4.24 11.58
N ASN A 173 -2.47 -4.49 12.80
CA ASN A 173 -1.07 -4.79 13.07
C ASN A 173 -0.59 -6.05 12.32
N LEU A 174 -1.42 -7.07 12.20
CA LEU A 174 -1.08 -8.29 11.44
C LEU A 174 -0.92 -8.01 9.94
N VAL A 175 -1.83 -7.22 9.37
CA VAL A 175 -1.77 -6.82 7.95
C VAL A 175 -0.54 -5.96 7.70
N LEU A 176 -0.26 -4.96 8.53
CA LEU A 176 0.92 -4.09 8.39
C LEU A 176 2.23 -4.89 8.46
N LYS A 177 2.38 -5.78 9.46
CA LYS A 177 3.55 -6.68 9.54
C LYS A 177 3.71 -7.58 8.31
N SER A 178 2.61 -7.99 7.70
CA SER A 178 2.66 -8.78 6.47
C SER A 178 3.15 -7.94 5.29
N ILE A 179 2.73 -6.67 5.20
CA ILE A 179 3.16 -5.72 4.17
C ILE A 179 4.65 -5.39 4.33
N GLU A 180 5.11 -5.14 5.55
CA GLU A 180 6.53 -4.91 5.87
C GLU A 180 7.40 -6.08 5.42
N LYS A 181 7.01 -7.32 5.75
CA LYS A 181 7.71 -8.52 5.30
C LYS A 181 7.77 -8.66 3.78
N LEU A 182 6.72 -8.24 3.06
CA LEU A 182 6.73 -8.24 1.61
C LEU A 182 7.74 -7.23 1.07
N TRP A 183 7.82 -6.04 1.65
CA TRP A 183 8.82 -5.03 1.31
C TRP A 183 10.24 -5.50 1.64
N GLU A 184 10.50 -6.02 2.83
CA GLU A 184 11.80 -6.58 3.24
C GLU A 184 12.27 -7.70 2.29
N ASN A 185 11.32 -8.45 1.68
CA ASN A 185 11.61 -9.45 0.64
C ASN A 185 11.73 -8.84 -0.78
N GLY A 186 11.92 -7.51 -0.89
CA GLY A 186 12.21 -6.82 -2.14
C GLY A 186 10.99 -6.47 -3.00
N LYS A 187 9.76 -6.63 -2.50
CA LYS A 187 8.57 -6.19 -3.23
C LYS A 187 8.46 -4.67 -3.21
N THR A 188 7.99 -4.09 -4.30
CA THR A 188 7.60 -2.67 -4.35
C THR A 188 6.25 -2.51 -3.68
N ILE A 189 6.13 -1.56 -2.77
CA ILE A 189 4.89 -1.30 -2.03
C ILE A 189 4.41 0.12 -2.32
N VAL A 190 3.14 0.26 -2.64
CA VAL A 190 2.43 1.55 -2.65
C VAL A 190 1.31 1.45 -1.63
N TYR A 191 1.41 2.21 -0.55
CA TYR A 191 0.47 2.14 0.56
C TYR A 191 -0.32 3.44 0.69
N VAL A 192 -1.58 3.39 0.33
CA VAL A 192 -2.52 4.52 0.45
C VAL A 192 -3.21 4.44 1.81
N THR A 193 -3.10 5.50 2.60
CA THR A 193 -3.76 5.60 3.90
C THR A 193 -4.05 7.05 4.28
N HIS A 194 -4.94 7.25 5.22
CA HIS A 194 -5.10 8.51 5.93
C HIS A 194 -4.51 8.44 7.36
N ASN A 195 -4.06 7.26 7.80
CA ASN A 195 -3.42 7.04 9.09
C ASN A 195 -1.89 7.03 8.96
N LEU A 196 -1.27 8.08 9.45
CA LEU A 196 0.17 8.30 9.32
C LEU A 196 1.02 7.32 10.14
N GLU A 197 0.45 6.73 11.20
CA GLU A 197 1.12 5.72 12.02
C GLU A 197 1.48 4.46 11.21
N GLU A 198 0.78 4.21 10.11
CA GLU A 198 0.98 3.06 9.24
C GLU A 198 2.15 3.22 8.25
N LEU A 199 2.74 4.42 8.18
CA LEU A 199 3.79 4.76 7.21
C LEU A 199 5.20 4.80 7.82
N HIS A 200 5.37 4.28 9.04
CA HIS A 200 6.68 4.29 9.70
C HIS A 200 7.76 3.52 8.92
N ALA A 201 7.38 2.48 8.17
CA ALA A 201 8.30 1.71 7.32
C ALA A 201 8.52 2.31 5.93
N ALA A 202 7.77 3.34 5.52
CA ALA A 202 7.90 3.93 4.19
C ALA A 202 9.28 4.55 3.94
N ASP A 203 9.80 4.39 2.72
CA ASP A 203 11.03 5.07 2.29
C ASP A 203 10.76 6.50 1.87
N ARG A 204 9.59 6.73 1.25
CA ARG A 204 9.15 8.03 0.75
C ARG A 204 7.64 8.16 0.93
N VAL A 205 7.19 9.39 1.17
CA VAL A 205 5.79 9.73 1.32
C VAL A 205 5.44 10.85 0.35
N ILE A 206 4.32 10.72 -0.34
CA ILE A 206 3.70 11.80 -1.12
C ILE A 206 2.40 12.24 -0.45
N VAL A 207 2.17 13.54 -0.44
CA VAL A 207 0.94 14.16 0.05
C VAL A 207 0.11 14.63 -1.11
N MET A 208 -1.11 14.13 -1.22
CA MET A 208 -2.06 14.54 -2.24
C MET A 208 -3.10 15.52 -1.70
N ASP A 209 -3.33 16.60 -2.44
CA ASP A 209 -4.45 17.52 -2.20
C ASP A 209 -5.07 17.93 -3.54
N ARG A 210 -6.42 17.84 -3.61
CA ARG A 210 -7.24 18.27 -4.77
C ARG A 210 -6.71 17.78 -6.13
N GLY A 211 -6.25 16.52 -6.16
CA GLY A 211 -5.75 15.86 -7.37
C GLY A 211 -4.30 16.18 -7.75
N LYS A 212 -3.53 16.82 -6.88
CA LYS A 212 -2.12 17.15 -7.09
C LYS A 212 -1.25 16.53 -6.01
N ILE A 213 0.01 16.23 -6.33
CA ILE A 213 1.06 15.98 -5.34
C ILE A 213 1.52 17.36 -4.86
N VAL A 214 1.35 17.66 -3.58
CA VAL A 214 1.69 18.95 -2.97
C VAL A 214 2.96 18.90 -2.14
N LEU A 215 3.33 17.72 -1.64
CA LEU A 215 4.57 17.46 -0.92
C LEU A 215 5.06 16.06 -1.29
N GLU A 216 6.38 15.92 -1.31
CA GLU A 216 7.07 14.64 -1.52
C GLU A 216 8.39 14.69 -0.75
N GLY A 217 8.71 13.64 0.00
CA GLY A 217 9.93 13.56 0.78
C GLY A 217 10.02 12.30 1.61
N CYS A 218 11.08 12.14 2.38
CA CYS A 218 11.16 11.08 3.36
C CYS A 218 10.17 11.31 4.52
N PRO A 219 9.75 10.27 5.26
CA PRO A 219 8.82 10.43 6.37
C PRO A 219 9.27 11.46 7.41
N GLU A 220 10.57 11.55 7.72
CA GLU A 220 11.11 12.55 8.65
C GLU A 220 10.82 13.99 8.20
N GLU A 221 10.98 14.28 6.91
CA GLU A 221 10.71 15.61 6.34
C GLU A 221 9.21 15.91 6.34
N ILE A 222 8.39 14.97 5.85
CA ILE A 222 6.93 15.12 5.74
C ILE A 222 6.27 15.27 7.11
N PHE A 223 6.74 14.54 8.12
CA PHE A 223 6.19 14.58 9.47
C PHE A 223 6.86 15.61 10.38
N SER A 224 7.72 16.46 9.84
CA SER A 224 8.33 17.54 10.62
C SER A 224 7.29 18.51 11.15
N ALA A 225 7.58 19.13 12.31
CA ALA A 225 6.68 20.09 12.94
C ALA A 225 6.36 21.31 12.05
N GLU A 226 7.26 21.67 11.15
CA GLU A 226 7.07 22.79 10.21
C GLU A 226 6.04 22.42 9.12
N VAL A 227 6.18 21.23 8.51
CA VAL A 227 5.25 20.73 7.49
C VAL A 227 3.87 20.48 8.12
N SER A 228 3.82 19.88 9.33
CA SER A 228 2.58 19.66 10.06
C SER A 228 1.77 20.94 10.24
N ARG A 229 2.41 22.04 10.66
CA ARG A 229 1.74 23.34 10.86
C ARG A 229 1.19 23.95 9.57
N ARG A 230 1.88 23.72 8.43
CA ARG A 230 1.48 24.30 7.13
C ARG A 230 0.41 23.48 6.42
N SER A 231 0.47 22.14 6.52
CA SER A 231 -0.38 21.21 5.77
C SER A 231 -1.59 20.68 6.55
N GLY A 232 -1.62 20.88 7.88
CA GLY A 232 -2.61 20.26 8.76
C GLY A 232 -2.45 18.74 8.89
N ILE A 233 -1.26 18.22 8.57
CA ILE A 233 -0.89 16.82 8.75
C ILE A 233 -0.26 16.71 10.14
N PHE A 234 -0.88 15.94 11.04
CA PHE A 234 -0.30 15.70 12.37
C PHE A 234 0.72 14.56 12.28
N PRO A 235 1.93 14.71 12.85
CA PRO A 235 2.94 13.67 12.80
C PRO A 235 2.47 12.42 13.58
N PRO A 236 2.98 11.22 13.23
CA PRO A 236 2.85 10.03 14.04
C PRO A 236 3.32 10.26 15.48
N SER A 237 2.72 9.53 16.44
CA SER A 237 2.96 9.72 17.87
C SER A 237 4.44 9.60 18.26
N LEU A 238 5.16 8.64 17.67
CA LEU A 238 6.60 8.46 17.91
C LEU A 238 7.42 9.64 17.37
N VAL A 239 7.04 10.18 16.22
CA VAL A 239 7.71 11.33 15.60
C VAL A 239 7.48 12.60 16.43
N ASP A 240 6.25 12.82 16.93
CA ASP A 240 5.94 13.94 17.82
C ASP A 240 6.75 13.85 19.12
N LEU A 241 6.81 12.65 19.74
CA LEU A 241 7.62 12.40 20.93
C LEU A 241 9.11 12.64 20.67
N ALA A 242 9.67 12.12 19.57
CA ALA A 242 11.06 12.35 19.20
C ALA A 242 11.37 13.84 18.98
N THR A 243 10.43 14.57 18.38
CA THR A 243 10.56 16.03 18.17
C THR A 243 10.59 16.78 19.50
N ARG A 244 9.75 16.42 20.46
CA ARG A 244 9.73 17.01 21.82
C ARG A 244 11.00 16.68 22.59
N LEU A 245 11.50 15.44 22.51
CA LEU A 245 12.77 15.03 23.11
C LEU A 245 13.94 15.82 22.54
N ARG A 246 13.98 16.01 21.22
CA ARG A 246 15.00 16.82 20.54
C ARG A 246 14.98 18.27 21.02
N ALA A 247 13.79 18.85 21.20
CA ALA A 247 13.65 20.19 21.77
C ALA A 247 14.16 20.30 23.22
N SER A 248 14.18 19.16 23.96
CA SER A 248 14.74 19.07 25.31
C SER A 248 16.22 18.66 25.33
N GLY A 249 16.91 18.64 24.19
CA GLY A 249 18.34 18.28 24.06
C GLY A 249 18.62 16.80 23.91
N ILE A 250 17.60 15.94 23.84
CA ILE A 250 17.74 14.49 23.66
C ILE A 250 17.51 14.16 22.18
N ASN A 251 18.59 13.83 21.45
CA ASN A 251 18.50 13.51 20.03
C ASN A 251 18.43 12.01 19.81
N VAL A 252 17.30 11.55 19.23
CA VAL A 252 17.11 10.15 18.78
C VAL A 252 17.25 10.12 17.26
N PRO A 253 18.12 9.25 16.69
CA PRO A 253 18.26 9.09 15.25
C PRO A 253 16.95 8.61 14.60
N TRP A 254 16.66 9.08 13.40
CA TRP A 254 15.42 8.76 12.69
C TRP A 254 15.21 7.25 12.52
N GLU A 255 16.25 6.50 12.20
CA GLU A 255 16.23 5.05 12.01
C GLU A 255 15.72 4.31 13.26
N LYS A 256 15.89 4.93 14.43
CA LYS A 256 15.41 4.40 15.71
C LYS A 256 13.97 4.84 16.02
N VAL A 257 13.52 5.96 15.46
CA VAL A 257 12.15 6.48 15.65
C VAL A 257 11.13 5.71 14.81
N ARG A 258 11.56 5.12 13.69
CA ARG A 258 10.66 4.43 12.75
C ARG A 258 9.85 3.29 13.38
N PHE A 259 10.44 2.55 14.32
CA PHE A 259 9.81 1.38 14.93
C PHE A 259 9.74 1.54 16.45
N PRO A 260 8.59 1.22 17.09
CA PRO A 260 8.41 1.37 18.53
C PRO A 260 9.47 0.65 19.37
N GLU A 261 9.86 -0.55 18.95
CA GLU A 261 10.83 -1.39 19.66
C GLU A 261 12.22 -0.74 19.66
N THR A 262 12.71 -0.32 18.48
CA THR A 262 14.02 0.33 18.35
C THR A 262 14.06 1.70 19.02
N PHE A 263 12.94 2.41 19.04
CA PHE A 263 12.80 3.69 19.73
C PHE A 263 12.88 3.50 21.25
N ALA A 264 12.16 2.52 21.80
CA ALA A 264 12.21 2.19 23.23
C ALA A 264 13.61 1.76 23.68
N GLU A 265 14.27 0.89 22.91
CA GLU A 265 15.67 0.47 23.18
C GLU A 265 16.63 1.67 23.22
N GLU A 266 16.50 2.59 22.26
CA GLU A 266 17.36 3.77 22.21
C GLU A 266 17.10 4.72 23.38
N LEU A 267 15.84 4.92 23.78
CA LEU A 267 15.52 5.68 24.99
C LEU A 267 16.12 5.04 26.24
N CYS A 268 15.95 3.74 26.43
CA CYS A 268 16.58 3.04 27.54
C CYS A 268 18.11 3.23 27.56
N ARG A 269 18.77 3.17 26.39
CA ARG A 269 20.21 3.39 26.26
C ARG A 269 20.64 4.81 26.65
N LEU A 270 19.84 5.82 26.26
CA LEU A 270 20.12 7.22 26.55
C LEU A 270 19.93 7.55 28.03
N PHE A 271 18.88 7.02 28.66
CA PHE A 271 18.57 7.29 30.07
C PHE A 271 19.31 6.39 31.05
N SER A 272 19.84 5.23 30.65
CA SER A 272 20.68 4.40 31.52
C SER A 272 22.14 4.86 31.66
N LYS A 273 22.52 5.91 30.90
CA LYS A 273 23.86 6.54 30.96
C LYS A 273 23.88 7.79 31.85
N THR A 274 22.73 8.13 32.44
CA THR A 274 22.57 9.23 33.40
C THR A 274 22.47 8.65 34.80
#